data_1a56204464a62536ea79efc193681e7c
#
_entry.id   1a56204464a62536ea79efc193681e7c
#
_cell.length_a   1.000
_cell.length_b   1.000
_cell.length_c   1.000
_cell.angle_alpha   90.00
_cell.angle_beta   90.00
_cell.angle_gamma   90.00
#
_symmetry.space_group_name_H-M   'P 1'
#
loop_
_entity.id
_entity.type
_entity.pdbx_description
1 polymer ?
#
loop_
_entity_poly.entity_id
_entity_poly.type
_entity_poly.pdbx_seq_one_letter_code
_entity_poly.pdbx_strand_id
1 'polypeptide(L)'
;MIHITYKGSANNAQLFTNEMLDSGIIEKIRKNPGNLQYDYFIPISDPHSVLLIDCWKDQQALDIHHQSEMMNEILALRTKYNLSMDVKRYVVNDDLIPEYDQKFIKKINSITITRVN
;
A
#
# COMPACT_ATOMS: atom_id res chain seq x y z
N MET A 1 7.61 2.39 -6.32
CA MET A 1 6.74 1.60 -5.42
C MET A 1 7.44 1.37 -4.10
N ILE A 2 6.75 1.58 -3.01
CA ILE A 2 7.30 1.44 -1.68
C ILE A 2 6.50 0.38 -0.94
N HIS A 3 7.20 -0.57 -0.32
CA HIS A 3 6.59 -1.52 0.59
C HIS A 3 6.98 -1.15 2.02
N ILE A 4 6.02 -0.91 2.86
CA ILE A 4 6.24 -0.63 4.28
C ILE A 4 5.60 -1.75 5.08
N THR A 5 6.42 -2.49 5.82
CA THR A 5 5.91 -3.49 6.76
C THR A 5 5.89 -2.86 8.15
N TYR A 6 4.69 -2.70 8.68
CA TYR A 6 4.48 -2.24 10.06
C TYR A 6 4.39 -3.44 10.98
N LYS A 7 5.10 -3.39 12.10
CA LYS A 7 5.03 -4.40 13.15
C LYS A 7 4.81 -3.75 14.50
N GLY A 8 4.03 -4.42 15.33
CA GLY A 8 3.77 -4.01 16.69
C GLY A 8 3.42 -5.20 17.56
N SER A 9 3.32 -4.99 18.86
CA SER A 9 2.87 -6.03 19.77
C SER A 9 1.37 -6.29 19.58
N ALA A 10 0.94 -7.51 19.86
CA ALA A 10 -0.44 -7.96 19.73
C ALA A 10 -1.02 -7.58 18.36
N ASN A 11 -2.17 -6.91 18.30
CA ASN A 11 -2.82 -6.49 17.07
C ASN A 11 -2.64 -5.00 16.77
N ASN A 12 -1.60 -4.37 17.30
CA ASN A 12 -1.41 -2.92 17.17
C ASN A 12 -1.30 -2.46 15.72
N ALA A 13 -0.64 -3.25 14.85
CA ALA A 13 -0.55 -2.90 13.43
C ALA A 13 -1.92 -2.90 12.76
N GLN A 14 -2.78 -3.84 13.08
CA GLN A 14 -4.16 -3.88 12.57
C GLN A 14 -5.01 -2.74 13.12
N LEU A 15 -4.87 -2.42 14.41
CA LEU A 15 -5.58 -1.29 15.01
C LEU A 15 -5.19 0.04 14.36
N PHE A 16 -3.89 0.21 14.10
CA PHE A 16 -3.39 1.36 13.35
C PHE A 16 -4.05 1.46 11.97
N THR A 17 -4.07 0.35 11.24
CA THR A 17 -4.66 0.30 9.89
C THR A 17 -6.16 0.63 9.94
N ASN A 18 -6.89 0.09 10.92
CA ASN A 18 -8.30 0.38 11.08
C ASN A 18 -8.54 1.86 11.35
N GLU A 19 -7.73 2.48 12.19
CA GLU A 19 -7.87 3.92 12.48
C GLU A 19 -7.49 4.76 11.26
N MET A 20 -6.49 4.37 10.48
CA MET A 20 -6.17 5.01 9.21
C MET A 20 -7.35 4.98 8.24
N LEU A 21 -8.08 3.86 8.17
CA LEU A 21 -9.27 3.73 7.33
C LEU A 21 -10.43 4.57 7.89
N ASP A 22 -10.73 4.43 9.16
CA ASP A 22 -11.90 5.05 9.79
C ASP A 22 -11.79 6.57 9.88
N SER A 23 -10.58 7.10 10.00
CA SER A 23 -10.32 8.54 10.05
C SER A 23 -10.51 9.26 8.70
N GLY A 24 -10.58 8.50 7.60
CA GLY A 24 -10.66 9.06 6.25
C GLY A 24 -9.31 9.47 5.65
N ILE A 25 -8.21 9.27 6.37
CA ILE A 25 -6.86 9.63 5.86
C ILE A 25 -6.54 8.89 4.58
N ILE A 26 -6.81 7.58 4.52
CA ILE A 26 -6.50 6.77 3.35
C ILE A 26 -7.30 7.25 2.13
N GLU A 27 -8.56 7.58 2.32
CA GLU A 27 -9.38 8.10 1.23
C GLU A 27 -8.82 9.41 0.69
N LYS A 28 -8.37 10.30 1.55
CA LYS A 28 -7.72 11.56 1.15
C LYS A 28 -6.43 11.32 0.38
N ILE A 29 -5.62 10.34 0.82
CA ILE A 29 -4.39 9.98 0.11
C ILE A 29 -4.71 9.49 -1.29
N ARG A 30 -5.68 8.58 -1.41
CA ARG A 30 -6.07 7.99 -2.69
C ARG A 30 -6.66 9.00 -3.66
N LYS A 31 -7.26 10.08 -3.17
CA LYS A 31 -7.77 11.17 -4.00
C LYS A 31 -6.68 12.08 -4.56
N ASN A 32 -5.47 12.00 -4.02
CA ASN A 32 -4.36 12.76 -4.56
C ASN A 32 -4.00 12.21 -5.94
N PRO A 33 -4.00 13.04 -7.00
CA PRO A 33 -3.77 12.57 -8.37
C PRO A 33 -2.38 11.97 -8.58
N GLY A 34 -1.43 12.24 -7.70
CA GLY A 34 -0.11 11.62 -7.75
C GLY A 34 -0.05 10.23 -7.11
N ASN A 35 -1.07 9.82 -6.35
CA ASN A 35 -1.10 8.51 -5.73
C ASN A 35 -1.64 7.47 -6.71
N LEU A 36 -0.88 6.41 -6.93
CA LEU A 36 -1.26 5.30 -7.81
C LEU A 36 -1.80 4.10 -7.05
N GLN A 37 -1.32 3.89 -5.82
CA GLN A 37 -1.76 2.80 -4.97
C GLN A 37 -1.46 3.12 -3.51
N TYR A 38 -2.40 2.81 -2.64
CA TYR A 38 -2.24 2.90 -1.19
C TYR A 38 -3.13 1.84 -0.55
N ASP A 39 -2.60 0.63 -0.38
CA ASP A 39 -3.36 -0.53 0.07
C ASP A 39 -2.63 -1.28 1.16
N TYR A 40 -3.41 -1.73 2.16
CA TYR A 40 -2.91 -2.55 3.26
C TYR A 40 -3.22 -4.02 3.04
N PHE A 41 -2.28 -4.86 3.44
CA PHE A 41 -2.37 -6.31 3.37
C PHE A 41 -1.89 -6.93 4.67
N ILE A 42 -2.54 -7.98 5.11
CA ILE A 42 -2.09 -8.72 6.30
C ILE A 42 -1.44 -10.01 5.81
N PRO A 43 -0.15 -10.25 6.12
CA PRO A 43 0.47 -11.54 5.81
C PRO A 43 -0.23 -12.66 6.57
N ILE A 44 -0.63 -13.70 5.88
CA ILE A 44 -1.34 -14.83 6.49
C ILE A 44 -0.49 -15.50 7.58
N SER A 45 0.83 -15.55 7.36
CA SER A 45 1.77 -16.18 8.28
C SER A 45 2.18 -15.31 9.46
N ASP A 46 1.84 -14.01 9.45
CA ASP A 46 2.24 -13.07 10.50
C ASP A 46 1.14 -12.02 10.74
N PRO A 47 0.14 -12.35 11.57
CA PRO A 47 -0.98 -11.42 11.82
C PRO A 47 -0.60 -10.21 12.68
N HIS A 48 0.62 -10.16 13.23
CA HIS A 48 1.12 -9.00 13.99
C HIS A 48 1.74 -7.94 13.10
N SER A 49 1.80 -8.18 11.80
CA SER A 49 2.31 -7.22 10.83
C SER A 49 1.24 -6.82 9.82
N VAL A 50 1.45 -5.66 9.20
CA VAL A 50 0.64 -5.17 8.09
C VAL A 50 1.59 -4.63 7.03
N LEU A 51 1.39 -5.04 5.78
CA LEU A 51 2.12 -4.51 4.64
C LEU A 51 1.31 -3.39 3.99
N LEU A 52 1.94 -2.24 3.80
CA LEU A 52 1.43 -1.17 2.96
C LEU A 52 2.17 -1.20 1.62
N ILE A 53 1.43 -1.24 0.53
CA ILE A 53 1.96 -0.94 -0.80
C ILE A 53 1.59 0.49 -1.12
N ASP A 54 2.61 1.33 -1.26
CA ASP A 54 2.50 2.78 -1.42
C ASP A 54 3.19 3.18 -2.72
N CYS A 55 2.42 3.57 -3.72
CA CYS A 55 2.94 3.86 -5.04
C CYS A 55 2.53 5.25 -5.51
N TRP A 56 3.50 6.03 -5.96
CA TRP A 56 3.33 7.38 -6.45
C TRP A 56 3.85 7.51 -7.88
N LYS A 57 3.27 8.43 -8.64
CA LYS A 57 3.65 8.62 -10.05
C LYS A 57 5.11 9.01 -10.23
N ASP A 58 5.68 9.76 -9.27
CA ASP A 58 7.07 10.20 -9.26
C ASP A 58 7.51 10.60 -7.84
N GLN A 59 8.79 10.88 -7.68
CA GLN A 59 9.36 11.28 -6.39
C GLN A 59 8.79 12.61 -5.91
N GLN A 60 8.51 13.54 -6.82
CA GLN A 60 7.96 14.84 -6.44
C GLN A 60 6.58 14.69 -5.78
N ALA A 61 5.73 13.84 -6.32
CA ALA A 61 4.41 13.57 -5.74
C ALA A 61 4.54 12.96 -4.33
N LEU A 62 5.48 12.05 -4.15
CA LEU A 62 5.77 11.47 -2.84
C LEU A 62 6.29 12.51 -1.86
N ASP A 63 7.20 13.39 -2.30
CA ASP A 63 7.75 14.46 -1.46
C ASP A 63 6.66 15.42 -0.99
N ILE A 64 5.74 15.77 -1.87
CA ILE A 64 4.60 16.62 -1.53
C ILE A 64 3.73 15.93 -0.46
N HIS A 65 3.48 14.64 -0.59
CA HIS A 65 2.75 13.86 0.41
C HIS A 65 3.47 13.88 1.76
N HIS A 66 4.78 13.65 1.77
CA HIS A 66 5.59 13.64 3.00
C HIS A 66 5.63 15.00 3.70
N GLN A 67 5.43 16.09 2.97
CA GLN A 67 5.41 17.45 3.51
C GLN A 67 4.00 17.91 3.91
N SER A 68 2.98 17.11 3.66
CA SER A 68 1.60 17.46 3.98
C SER A 68 1.32 17.38 5.48
N GLU A 69 0.32 18.15 5.93
CA GLU A 69 -0.14 18.08 7.31
C GLU A 69 -0.70 16.71 7.67
N MET A 70 -1.26 16.03 6.70
CA MET A 70 -1.76 14.66 6.85
C MET A 70 -0.66 13.72 7.34
N MET A 71 0.59 13.94 6.92
CA MET A 71 1.72 13.12 7.38
C MET A 71 1.92 13.23 8.88
N ASN A 72 1.63 14.37 9.49
CA ASN A 72 1.70 14.55 10.94
C ASN A 72 0.69 13.66 11.65
N GLU A 73 -0.52 13.51 11.10
CA GLU A 73 -1.53 12.61 11.65
C GLU A 73 -1.08 11.14 11.55
N ILE A 74 -0.49 10.76 10.43
CA ILE A 74 0.04 9.41 10.22
C ILE A 74 1.14 9.11 11.25
N LEU A 75 2.08 10.03 11.44
CA LEU A 75 3.16 9.88 12.40
C LEU A 75 2.64 9.77 13.83
N ALA A 76 1.63 10.56 14.19
CA ALA A 76 0.99 10.47 15.50
C ALA A 76 0.36 9.09 15.73
N LEU A 77 -0.30 8.53 14.73
CA LEU A 77 -0.88 7.19 14.81
C LEU A 77 0.19 6.10 14.95
N ARG A 78 1.30 6.21 14.20
CA ARG A 78 2.43 5.28 14.33
C ARG A 78 2.97 5.27 15.77
N THR A 79 3.09 6.44 16.37
CA THR A 79 3.54 6.60 17.76
C THR A 79 2.51 6.02 18.73
N LYS A 80 1.22 6.33 18.53
CA LYS A 80 0.13 5.83 19.36
C LYS A 80 0.15 4.30 19.49
N TYR A 81 0.40 3.61 18.38
CA TYR A 81 0.39 2.14 18.34
C TYR A 81 1.79 1.53 18.49
N ASN A 82 2.81 2.36 18.72
CA ASN A 82 4.19 1.91 18.94
C ASN A 82 4.67 0.95 17.85
N LEU A 83 4.57 1.38 16.59
CA LEU A 83 4.91 0.56 15.45
C LEU A 83 6.35 0.74 15.01
N SER A 84 7.01 -0.37 14.69
CA SER A 84 8.24 -0.37 13.91
C SER A 84 7.92 -0.50 12.42
N MET A 85 8.87 -0.07 11.58
CA MET A 85 8.70 -0.06 10.14
C MET A 85 9.92 -0.68 9.46
N ASP A 86 9.67 -1.52 8.48
CA ASP A 86 10.66 -1.96 7.50
C ASP A 86 10.24 -1.42 6.14
N VAL A 87 11.11 -0.64 5.50
CA VAL A 87 10.80 0.05 4.25
C VAL A 87 11.69 -0.48 3.13
N LYS A 88 11.07 -0.91 2.05
CA LYS A 88 11.75 -1.34 0.83
C LYS A 88 11.20 -0.57 -0.36
N ARG A 89 12.08 -0.18 -1.26
CA ARG A 89 11.71 0.52 -2.49
C ARG A 89 11.94 -0.38 -3.69
N TYR A 90 11.01 -0.34 -4.62
CA TYR A 90 11.04 -1.13 -5.85
C TYR A 90 10.82 -0.24 -7.05
N VAL A 91 11.45 -0.58 -8.15
CA VAL A 91 11.13 0.00 -9.45
C VAL A 91 10.13 -0.91 -10.13
N VAL A 92 9.03 -0.33 -10.58
CA VAL A 92 8.04 -1.09 -11.36
C VAL A 92 8.62 -1.37 -12.74
N ASN A 93 8.64 -2.64 -13.13
CA ASN A 93 9.05 -3.05 -14.46
C ASN A 93 7.81 -3.10 -15.37
N ASP A 94 7.76 -2.19 -16.34
CA ASP A 94 6.66 -2.11 -17.31
C ASP A 94 6.88 -3.00 -18.54
N ASP A 95 7.96 -3.76 -18.57
CA ASP A 95 8.22 -4.69 -19.66
C ASP A 95 7.12 -5.77 -19.73
N LEU A 96 6.85 -6.23 -20.94
CA LEU A 96 5.92 -7.33 -21.13
C LEU A 96 6.46 -8.58 -20.45
N ILE A 97 5.53 -9.39 -19.94
CA ILE A 97 5.89 -10.69 -19.38
C ILE A 97 6.54 -11.53 -20.48
N PRO A 98 7.75 -12.08 -20.26
CA PRO A 98 8.41 -12.90 -21.25
C PRO A 98 7.52 -14.04 -21.74
N GLU A 99 7.61 -14.35 -23.04
CA GLU A 99 6.76 -15.37 -23.67
C GLU A 99 6.86 -16.72 -22.94
N TYR A 100 8.07 -17.12 -22.55
CA TYR A 100 8.27 -18.36 -21.81
C TYR A 100 7.50 -18.39 -20.50
N ASP A 101 7.45 -17.25 -19.82
CA ASP A 101 6.78 -17.14 -18.50
C ASP A 101 5.26 -17.16 -18.63
N GLN A 102 4.73 -16.74 -19.77
CA GLN A 102 3.27 -16.65 -19.99
C GLN A 102 2.58 -18.01 -19.87
N LYS A 103 3.28 -19.10 -20.17
CA LYS A 103 2.70 -20.46 -20.04
C LYS A 103 2.37 -20.85 -18.59
N PHE A 104 2.99 -20.18 -17.62
CA PHE A 104 2.72 -20.41 -16.18
C PHE A 104 1.57 -19.56 -15.66
N ILE A 105 1.03 -18.68 -16.50
CA ILE A 105 -0.05 -17.78 -16.13
C ILE A 105 -1.35 -18.32 -16.68
N LYS A 106 -2.28 -18.69 -15.78
CA LYS A 106 -3.61 -19.10 -16.20
C LYS A 106 -4.41 -17.86 -16.58
N LYS A 107 -4.72 -17.74 -17.87
CA LYS A 107 -5.53 -16.62 -18.35
C LYS A 107 -7.00 -16.84 -18.00
N ILE A 108 -7.66 -15.79 -17.54
CA ILE A 108 -9.08 -15.78 -17.37
C ILE A 108 -9.71 -15.73 -18.78
N ASN A 109 -10.75 -16.55 -19.01
CA ASN A 109 -11.48 -16.51 -20.27
C ASN A 109 -12.03 -15.10 -20.51
N SER A 110 -11.82 -14.56 -21.72
CA SER A 110 -12.27 -13.22 -22.07
C SER A 110 -13.78 -13.02 -21.94
N ILE A 111 -14.58 -14.08 -22.06
CA ILE A 111 -16.03 -14.02 -21.89
C ILE A 111 -16.39 -13.78 -20.42
N THR A 112 -15.59 -14.30 -19.48
CA THR A 112 -15.81 -14.11 -18.04
C THR A 112 -15.30 -12.76 -17.54
N ILE A 113 -14.53 -12.06 -18.34
CA ILE A 113 -14.05 -10.71 -18.06
C ILE A 113 -14.97 -9.70 -18.73
N THR A 114 -16.26 -9.93 -18.72
CA THR A 114 -17.19 -8.91 -19.18
C THR A 114 -17.09 -7.72 -18.26
N ARG A 115 -16.60 -6.62 -18.79
CA ARG A 115 -16.49 -5.40 -18.00
C ARG A 115 -17.86 -4.80 -17.85
N VAL A 116 -18.31 -4.76 -16.62
CA VAL A 116 -19.40 -3.89 -16.24
C VAL A 116 -18.80 -2.55 -15.94
N ASN A 117 -18.91 -1.67 -16.88
CA ASN A 117 -18.46 -0.30 -16.69
C ASN A 117 -19.57 0.52 -16.04
#